data_9c2070bda153bb898d08f1db91bf78b0
#
_entry.id   9c2070bda153bb898d08f1db91bf78b0
#
_cell.length_a   1.000
_cell.length_b   1.000
_cell.length_c   1.000
_cell.angle_alpha   90.00
_cell.angle_beta   90.00
_cell.angle_gamma   90.00
#
_symmetry.space_group_name_H-M   'P 1'
#
loop_
_entity.id
_entity.type
_entity.pdbx_description
1 polymer ?
#
loop_
_entity_poly.entity_id
_entity_poly.type
_entity_poly.pdbx_seq_one_letter_code
_entity_poly.pdbx_strand_id
1 'polypeptide(L)'
;MNEALRELLDARDRTPIDGARPIVALDVTGDDDDATEDAGAGEADLDAALAAEGRARVVLERRGRAHGTWVELDPELDARSELPRPSMCRRRFTEARPLVWRGRFAPALTEWRNEIHGSVRAGEKLLEGGGLESLMRTRLARHPRFALARVDASGGDTERDLATAHVLDRNAAPGALASFAKAGRLSTFDGDASVRLRFGFGREVDDDDSDDRNAHRATTALARAVFPELALVDDDAEFQRELAQIAGLPLGAACPIAYWNRPQGGALFHHDAFAAAEENGQRGVLFVQLAGATAWLALSTLQLAKRVFEFAEQLTDAPWIVEELAPSGALDAVAAANGDPFALVDELGAPGQGRLGALVNHGPAFTSFLADLGHAVVLRAGDAILLPNHGWRATALHSVFCASSGPNFALSLGLRPRALVGGGARR
;
A
#
# COMPACT_ATOMS: atom_id res chain seq x y z
N MET A 1 -24.82 5.81 13.70
CA MET A 1 -24.07 4.58 14.03
C MET A 1 -25.06 3.54 14.51
N ASN A 2 -25.07 2.36 13.88
CA ASN A 2 -25.94 1.25 14.29
C ASN A 2 -25.53 0.76 15.69
N GLU A 3 -26.50 0.60 16.61
CA GLU A 3 -26.28 0.22 18.01
C GLU A 3 -25.58 -1.15 18.11
N ALA A 4 -25.95 -2.10 17.23
CA ALA A 4 -25.32 -3.41 17.16
C ALA A 4 -23.82 -3.34 16.81
N LEU A 5 -23.42 -2.45 15.91
CA LEU A 5 -22.00 -2.23 15.60
C LEU A 5 -21.24 -1.60 16.79
N ARG A 6 -21.89 -0.70 17.53
CA ARG A 6 -21.32 -0.11 18.73
C ARG A 6 -21.09 -1.16 19.81
N GLU A 7 -22.09 -2.03 20.06
CA GLU A 7 -21.97 -3.11 21.01
C GLU A 7 -20.89 -4.12 20.59
N LEU A 8 -20.77 -4.42 19.29
CA LEU A 8 -19.76 -5.29 18.73
C LEU A 8 -18.34 -4.71 18.90
N LEU A 9 -18.19 -3.39 18.80
CA LEU A 9 -16.94 -2.69 19.04
C LEU A 9 -16.61 -2.57 20.55
N ASP A 10 -17.60 -2.35 21.40
CA ASP A 10 -17.42 -2.19 22.84
C ASP A 10 -17.14 -3.50 23.59
N ALA A 11 -17.65 -4.64 23.08
CA ALA A 11 -17.49 -5.96 23.70
C ALA A 11 -16.12 -6.62 23.51
N ARG A 12 -15.22 -6.00 22.76
CA ARG A 12 -13.93 -6.61 22.41
C ARG A 12 -12.86 -6.45 23.48
N ASP A 13 -12.10 -7.54 23.63
CA ASP A 13 -10.77 -7.46 24.22
C ASP A 13 -9.82 -6.76 23.23
N ARG A 14 -9.44 -5.54 23.55
CA ARG A 14 -8.59 -4.65 22.73
C ARG A 14 -7.11 -4.98 22.89
N THR A 15 -6.77 -6.25 23.06
CA THR A 15 -5.37 -6.66 23.21
C THR A 15 -4.62 -6.46 21.88
N PRO A 16 -3.59 -5.62 21.82
CA PRO A 16 -2.83 -5.40 20.60
C PRO A 16 -2.15 -6.69 20.14
N ILE A 17 -2.26 -6.97 18.85
CA ILE A 17 -1.49 -8.05 18.25
C ILE A 17 -0.10 -7.52 17.91
N ASP A 18 0.93 -8.20 18.40
CA ASP A 18 2.32 -7.93 18.08
C ASP A 18 2.89 -6.54 18.47
N GLY A 19 2.38 -5.96 19.53
CA GLY A 19 2.83 -4.65 20.01
C GLY A 19 2.33 -3.47 19.17
N ALA A 20 1.47 -3.72 18.17
CA ALA A 20 0.71 -2.66 17.54
C ALA A 20 -0.34 -2.15 18.52
N ARG A 21 -0.52 -0.83 18.58
CA ARG A 21 -1.55 -0.23 19.42
C ARG A 21 -2.94 -0.54 18.90
N PRO A 22 -3.92 -0.73 19.78
CA PRO A 22 -5.31 -0.71 19.37
C PRO A 22 -5.61 0.66 18.79
N ILE A 23 -6.06 0.66 17.55
CA ILE A 23 -6.60 1.82 16.89
C ILE A 23 -8.11 1.72 17.09
N VAL A 24 -8.68 2.66 17.83
CA VAL A 24 -10.13 2.70 18.02
C VAL A 24 -10.74 3.26 16.75
N ALA A 25 -11.46 2.43 16.03
CA ALA A 25 -12.21 2.86 14.86
C ALA A 25 -13.68 3.06 15.26
N LEU A 26 -14.19 4.25 15.03
CA LEU A 26 -15.60 4.59 15.21
C LEU A 26 -16.21 4.83 13.84
N ASP A 27 -17.34 4.20 13.58
CA ASP A 27 -18.11 4.49 12.38
C ASP A 27 -18.86 5.82 12.56
N VAL A 28 -18.68 6.74 11.62
CA VAL A 28 -19.27 8.08 11.65
C VAL A 28 -20.36 8.25 10.61
N THR A 29 -20.65 7.23 9.82
CA THR A 29 -21.69 7.32 8.81
C THR A 29 -23.01 6.76 9.32
N GLY A 30 -23.91 7.63 9.75
CA GLY A 30 -25.32 7.29 9.77
C GLY A 30 -25.85 7.24 8.35
N ASP A 31 -26.70 6.26 8.05
CA ASP A 31 -27.46 6.15 6.78
C ASP A 31 -28.51 7.27 6.60
N ASP A 32 -28.33 8.41 7.26
CA ASP A 32 -29.25 9.53 7.12
C ASP A 32 -28.90 10.34 5.88
N ASP A 33 -29.52 10.00 4.76
CA ASP A 33 -29.62 10.85 3.56
C ASP A 33 -30.23 12.24 3.84
N ASP A 34 -30.59 12.52 5.10
CA ASP A 34 -31.15 13.77 5.61
C ASP A 34 -30.20 14.56 6.52
N ALA A 35 -28.90 14.23 6.57
CA ALA A 35 -27.91 15.02 7.32
C ALA A 35 -27.70 16.39 6.67
N THR A 36 -28.65 17.26 6.94
CA THR A 36 -28.56 18.70 6.79
C THR A 36 -27.29 19.26 7.47
N GLU A 37 -26.85 20.38 6.97
CA GLU A 37 -25.68 21.24 7.27
C GLU A 37 -25.14 21.32 8.72
N ASP A 38 -25.73 20.66 9.69
CA ASP A 38 -25.31 20.66 11.11
C ASP A 38 -24.23 19.58 11.46
N ALA A 39 -23.98 18.60 10.58
CA ALA A 39 -22.98 17.55 10.84
C ALA A 39 -21.54 18.10 10.91
N GLY A 40 -21.26 19.19 10.21
CA GLY A 40 -19.93 19.81 10.19
C GLY A 40 -19.50 20.45 11.53
N ALA A 41 -20.44 20.94 12.32
CA ALA A 41 -20.14 21.57 13.61
C ALA A 41 -19.72 20.53 14.67
N GLY A 42 -20.43 19.39 14.72
CA GLY A 42 -20.10 18.30 15.65
C GLY A 42 -18.76 17.63 15.38
N GLU A 43 -18.36 17.53 14.12
CA GLU A 43 -17.07 16.97 13.70
C GLU A 43 -15.89 17.87 14.10
N ALA A 44 -16.03 19.19 13.89
CA ALA A 44 -15.00 20.16 14.27
C ALA A 44 -14.79 20.19 15.79
N ASP A 45 -15.84 20.05 16.56
CA ASP A 45 -15.76 20.00 18.02
C ASP A 45 -15.09 18.72 18.51
N LEU A 46 -15.32 17.58 17.86
CA LEU A 46 -14.67 16.33 18.20
C LEU A 46 -13.17 16.34 17.83
N ASP A 47 -12.82 16.87 16.67
CA ASP A 47 -11.42 17.03 16.26
C ASP A 47 -10.66 17.95 17.22
N ALA A 48 -11.31 19.03 17.69
CA ALA A 48 -10.74 19.94 18.68
C ALA A 48 -10.56 19.26 20.05
N ALA A 49 -11.52 18.45 20.47
CA ALA A 49 -11.43 17.69 21.72
C ALA A 49 -10.32 16.64 21.67
N LEU A 50 -10.21 15.87 20.56
CA LEU A 50 -9.14 14.88 20.37
C LEU A 50 -7.76 15.55 20.31
N ALA A 51 -7.64 16.69 19.63
CA ALA A 51 -6.39 17.44 19.57
C ALA A 51 -5.96 17.99 20.93
N ALA A 52 -6.91 18.40 21.78
CA ALA A 52 -6.65 18.85 23.15
C ALA A 52 -6.10 17.70 24.02
N GLU A 53 -6.45 16.45 23.72
CA GLU A 53 -5.93 15.25 24.37
C GLU A 53 -4.64 14.71 23.71
N GLY A 54 -4.07 15.41 22.72
CA GLY A 54 -2.91 14.94 21.97
C GLY A 54 -3.22 13.76 21.02
N ARG A 55 -4.49 13.57 20.69
CA ARG A 55 -4.99 12.50 19.83
C ARG A 55 -5.31 13.05 18.44
N ALA A 56 -5.19 12.23 17.43
CA ALA A 56 -5.53 12.58 16.06
C ALA A 56 -6.54 11.57 15.48
N ARG A 57 -7.47 12.11 14.71
CA ARG A 57 -8.44 11.33 13.96
C ARG A 57 -7.93 11.06 12.56
N VAL A 58 -8.08 9.84 12.08
CA VAL A 58 -7.88 9.47 10.69
C VAL A 58 -9.17 8.90 10.15
N VAL A 59 -9.72 9.54 9.13
CA VAL A 59 -10.91 9.07 8.42
C VAL A 59 -10.47 8.15 7.30
N LEU A 60 -10.90 6.90 7.35
CA LEU A 60 -10.67 5.91 6.29
C LEU A 60 -11.92 5.87 5.40
N GLU A 61 -11.84 6.56 4.27
CA GLU A 61 -12.92 6.54 3.28
C GLU A 61 -12.70 5.42 2.27
N ARG A 62 -13.77 4.71 1.96
CA ARG A 62 -13.79 3.71 0.90
C ARG A 62 -14.66 4.16 -0.25
N ARG A 63 -14.25 3.77 -1.46
CA ARG A 63 -14.85 3.96 -2.77
C ARG A 63 -16.36 4.15 -2.77
N GLY A 64 -16.85 5.34 -3.09
CA GLY A 64 -18.23 5.67 -3.35
C GLY A 64 -19.22 5.50 -2.21
N ARG A 65 -18.76 5.06 -1.08
CA ARG A 65 -19.48 5.09 0.18
C ARG A 65 -18.68 5.97 1.11
N ALA A 66 -19.25 7.07 1.54
CA ALA A 66 -18.70 7.88 2.61
C ALA A 66 -18.77 7.06 3.92
N HIS A 67 -17.89 6.10 4.05
CA HIS A 67 -17.70 5.36 5.29
C HIS A 67 -16.48 5.94 5.96
N GLY A 68 -16.67 7.02 6.69
CA GLY A 68 -15.62 7.56 7.55
C GLY A 68 -15.39 6.62 8.72
N THR A 69 -14.23 6.00 8.78
CA THR A 69 -13.79 5.26 9.96
C THR A 69 -12.82 6.13 10.72
N TRP A 70 -13.15 6.43 11.96
CA TRP A 70 -12.32 7.19 12.85
C TRP A 70 -11.24 6.31 13.47
N VAL A 71 -9.98 6.73 13.32
CA VAL A 71 -8.86 6.06 13.95
C VAL A 71 -8.25 7.01 14.97
N GLU A 72 -8.40 6.70 16.24
CA GLU A 72 -7.74 7.43 17.30
C GLU A 72 -6.26 7.03 17.35
N LEU A 73 -5.37 8.00 17.14
CA LEU A 73 -3.94 7.81 17.29
C LEU A 73 -3.47 8.52 18.54
N ASP A 74 -2.80 7.81 19.42
CA ASP A 74 -2.06 8.45 20.51
C ASP A 74 -0.63 8.74 20.02
N PRO A 75 -0.24 10.02 19.87
CA PRO A 75 1.05 10.41 19.35
C PRO A 75 2.23 9.93 20.20
N GLU A 76 2.08 9.79 21.52
CA GLU A 76 3.19 9.43 22.41
C GLU A 76 3.63 7.96 22.27
N LEU A 77 2.73 7.06 21.93
CA LEU A 77 3.06 5.65 21.76
C LEU A 77 3.47 5.32 20.32
N ASP A 78 3.07 6.14 19.37
CA ASP A 78 3.52 6.03 17.98
C ASP A 78 5.05 6.27 17.87
N ALA A 79 5.60 7.09 18.76
CA ALA A 79 7.04 7.39 18.83
C ALA A 79 7.90 6.27 19.45
N ARG A 80 7.31 5.27 20.09
CA ARG A 80 8.03 4.25 20.88
C ARG A 80 8.01 2.84 20.30
N SER A 81 7.49 2.64 19.10
CA SER A 81 7.49 1.32 18.48
C SER A 81 8.88 0.97 17.94
N GLU A 82 9.77 0.54 18.82
CA GLU A 82 11.00 -0.14 18.38
C GLU A 82 10.64 -1.40 17.61
N LEU A 83 11.34 -1.63 16.51
CA LEU A 83 11.24 -2.91 15.83
C LEU A 83 11.54 -4.05 16.81
N PRO A 84 10.80 -5.14 16.71
CA PRO A 84 11.11 -6.34 17.47
C PRO A 84 12.56 -6.79 17.20
N ARG A 85 13.14 -7.58 18.11
CA ARG A 85 14.48 -8.15 17.91
C ARG A 85 14.61 -8.80 16.52
N PRO A 86 15.77 -8.77 15.88
CA PRO A 86 15.99 -9.28 14.51
C PRO A 86 15.45 -10.69 14.27
N SER A 87 15.53 -11.57 15.29
CA SER A 87 14.96 -12.93 15.21
C SER A 87 13.44 -12.93 15.08
N MET A 88 12.76 -12.02 15.75
CA MET A 88 11.30 -11.86 15.64
C MET A 88 10.91 -11.26 14.29
N CYS A 89 11.67 -10.28 13.79
CA CYS A 89 11.48 -9.72 12.47
C CYS A 89 11.62 -10.79 11.38
N ARG A 90 12.67 -11.63 11.49
CA ARG A 90 12.87 -12.75 10.59
C ARG A 90 11.72 -13.76 10.63
N ARG A 91 11.23 -14.08 11.82
CA ARG A 91 10.07 -14.96 11.99
C ARG A 91 8.83 -14.36 11.32
N ARG A 92 8.53 -13.07 11.59
CA ARG A 92 7.41 -12.37 10.95
C ARG A 92 7.54 -12.38 9.42
N PHE A 93 8.73 -12.10 8.89
CA PHE A 93 9.00 -12.17 7.46
C PHE A 93 8.67 -13.56 6.90
N THR A 94 9.14 -14.63 7.54
CA THR A 94 8.87 -16.01 7.13
C THR A 94 7.37 -16.36 7.21
N GLU A 95 6.64 -15.79 8.17
CA GLU A 95 5.20 -15.96 8.35
C GLU A 95 4.37 -15.03 7.44
N ALA A 96 5.02 -14.33 6.51
CA ALA A 96 4.41 -13.32 5.63
C ALA A 96 3.67 -12.20 6.39
N ARG A 97 4.12 -11.87 7.60
CA ARG A 97 3.54 -10.81 8.43
C ARG A 97 4.22 -9.48 8.17
N PRO A 98 3.47 -8.37 8.02
CA PRO A 98 4.03 -7.05 7.78
C PRO A 98 5.00 -6.61 8.88
N LEU A 99 5.99 -5.80 8.47
CA LEU A 99 6.97 -5.16 9.35
C LEU A 99 6.95 -3.65 9.10
N VAL A 100 6.90 -2.85 10.15
CA VAL A 100 6.81 -1.38 10.06
C VAL A 100 8.03 -0.76 10.75
N TRP A 101 8.71 0.14 10.06
CA TRP A 101 9.75 1.00 10.59
C TRP A 101 9.19 2.41 10.77
N ARG A 102 9.13 2.87 12.03
CA ARG A 102 8.69 4.23 12.36
C ARG A 102 9.85 5.22 12.27
N GLY A 103 9.66 6.26 11.46
CA GLY A 103 10.63 7.35 11.34
C GLY A 103 12.01 6.92 10.82
N ARG A 104 12.17 5.72 10.25
CA ARG A 104 13.48 5.19 9.81
C ARG A 104 14.17 6.12 8.82
N PHE A 105 13.42 6.73 7.94
CA PHE A 105 13.92 7.63 6.91
C PHE A 105 13.72 9.11 7.26
N ALA A 106 13.06 9.44 8.36
CA ALA A 106 12.76 10.82 8.74
C ALA A 106 14.01 11.73 8.84
N PRO A 107 15.17 11.28 9.37
CA PRO A 107 16.37 12.12 9.40
C PRO A 107 16.85 12.54 8.01
N ALA A 108 16.76 11.65 7.04
CA ALA A 108 17.22 11.91 5.68
C ALA A 108 16.24 12.77 4.85
N LEU A 109 14.95 12.85 5.22
CA LEU A 109 13.97 13.65 4.46
C LEU A 109 14.33 15.14 4.37
N THR A 110 15.08 15.65 5.35
CA THR A 110 15.53 17.06 5.33
C THR A 110 16.50 17.33 4.18
N GLU A 111 17.41 16.40 3.93
CA GLU A 111 18.39 16.48 2.84
C GLU A 111 17.71 16.36 1.47
N TRP A 112 16.66 15.55 1.38
CA TRP A 112 15.90 15.27 0.15
C TRP A 112 14.66 16.14 -0.03
N ARG A 113 14.51 17.19 0.78
CA ARG A 113 13.29 18.03 0.80
C ARG A 113 12.91 18.59 -0.57
N ASN A 114 13.90 19.09 -1.33
CA ASN A 114 13.63 19.73 -2.62
C ASN A 114 13.17 18.72 -3.67
N GLU A 115 13.80 17.55 -3.71
CA GLU A 115 13.47 16.43 -4.59
C GLU A 115 12.06 15.92 -4.29
N ILE A 116 11.76 15.67 -3.02
CA ILE A 116 10.45 15.21 -2.54
C ILE A 116 9.37 16.25 -2.90
N HIS A 117 9.59 17.53 -2.64
CA HIS A 117 8.66 18.58 -3.05
C HIS A 117 8.47 18.64 -4.58
N GLY A 118 9.52 18.42 -5.34
CA GLY A 118 9.46 18.30 -6.81
C GLY A 118 8.59 17.12 -7.23
N SER A 119 8.75 15.98 -6.57
CA SER A 119 8.00 14.76 -6.85
C SER A 119 6.54 14.87 -6.42
N VAL A 120 6.23 15.48 -5.27
CA VAL A 120 4.86 15.79 -4.83
C VAL A 120 4.13 16.62 -5.91
N ARG A 121 4.74 17.73 -6.35
CA ARG A 121 4.15 18.61 -7.37
C ARG A 121 4.00 17.95 -8.74
N ALA A 122 4.88 16.98 -9.05
CA ALA A 122 4.75 16.22 -10.30
C ALA A 122 3.46 15.39 -10.30
N GLY A 123 3.11 14.76 -9.19
CA GLY A 123 1.87 13.99 -9.07
C GLY A 123 0.60 14.83 -9.28
N GLU A 124 0.62 16.10 -8.88
CA GLU A 124 -0.51 17.02 -9.12
C GLU A 124 -0.77 17.23 -10.61
N LYS A 125 0.28 17.21 -11.41
CA LYS A 125 0.21 17.43 -12.84
C LYS A 125 -0.04 16.17 -13.67
N LEU A 126 0.16 14.98 -13.10
CA LEU A 126 0.00 13.74 -13.88
C LEU A 126 -1.44 13.50 -14.36
N LEU A 127 -2.44 14.07 -13.69
CA LEU A 127 -3.83 14.04 -14.14
C LEU A 127 -4.12 15.05 -15.25
N GLU A 128 -3.24 16.04 -15.44
CA GLU A 128 -3.35 17.03 -16.49
C GLU A 128 -2.78 16.49 -17.80
N GLY A 129 -3.36 16.88 -18.94
CA GLY A 129 -2.79 16.53 -20.25
C GLY A 129 -1.34 17.03 -20.36
N GLY A 130 -0.43 16.13 -20.76
CA GLY A 130 1.02 16.44 -20.88
C GLY A 130 1.81 16.42 -19.57
N GLY A 131 1.21 16.11 -18.43
CA GLY A 131 1.91 16.08 -17.13
C GLY A 131 3.06 15.08 -17.08
N LEU A 132 2.85 13.86 -17.61
CA LEU A 132 3.92 12.86 -17.72
C LEU A 132 5.07 13.33 -18.62
N GLU A 133 4.77 13.93 -19.76
CA GLU A 133 5.79 14.45 -20.66
C GLU A 133 6.63 15.54 -19.96
N SER A 134 5.98 16.47 -19.28
CA SER A 134 6.64 17.54 -18.53
C SER A 134 7.56 16.98 -17.45
N LEU A 135 7.12 15.99 -16.68
CA LEU A 135 7.93 15.30 -15.67
C LEU A 135 9.16 14.66 -16.30
N MET A 136 8.97 13.81 -17.33
CA MET A 136 10.05 13.06 -17.94
C MET A 136 11.05 13.99 -18.65
N ARG A 137 10.60 15.03 -19.36
CA ARG A 137 11.48 16.04 -19.95
C ARG A 137 12.31 16.75 -18.90
N THR A 138 11.71 17.14 -17.77
CA THR A 138 12.42 17.84 -16.70
C THR A 138 13.47 16.96 -16.04
N ARG A 139 13.11 15.74 -15.67
CA ARG A 139 13.99 14.79 -14.95
C ARG A 139 15.11 14.24 -15.85
N LEU A 140 14.83 14.01 -17.13
CA LEU A 140 15.79 13.42 -18.07
C LEU A 140 16.52 14.44 -18.96
N ALA A 141 16.26 15.75 -18.83
CA ALA A 141 16.79 16.80 -19.73
C ALA A 141 18.30 16.73 -19.93
N ARG A 142 19.07 16.42 -18.92
CA ARG A 142 20.55 16.33 -18.94
C ARG A 142 21.07 14.98 -18.47
N HIS A 143 20.19 13.95 -18.41
CA HIS A 143 20.62 12.67 -17.93
C HIS A 143 21.54 11.98 -18.96
N PRO A 144 22.75 11.53 -18.57
CA PRO A 144 23.72 11.00 -19.53
C PRO A 144 23.27 9.71 -20.22
N ARG A 145 22.51 8.89 -19.52
CA ARG A 145 22.06 7.56 -19.99
C ARG A 145 20.68 7.60 -20.64
N PHE A 146 19.73 8.31 -20.06
CA PHE A 146 18.33 8.26 -20.49
C PHE A 146 17.88 9.52 -21.23
N ALA A 147 17.02 9.33 -22.23
CA ALA A 147 16.36 10.42 -22.95
C ALA A 147 14.91 10.05 -23.23
N LEU A 148 14.00 11.01 -23.06
CA LEU A 148 12.62 10.83 -23.48
C LEU A 148 12.55 10.72 -25.01
N ALA A 149 11.97 9.64 -25.52
CA ALA A 149 11.74 9.43 -26.94
C ALA A 149 10.40 10.02 -27.37
N ARG A 150 9.33 9.59 -26.73
CA ARG A 150 7.95 10.03 -27.00
C ARG A 150 7.07 9.78 -25.79
N VAL A 151 5.89 10.39 -25.79
CA VAL A 151 4.81 10.09 -24.86
C VAL A 151 3.56 9.78 -25.67
N ASP A 152 2.97 8.65 -25.41
CA ASP A 152 1.69 8.24 -25.96
C ASP A 152 0.61 8.58 -24.92
N ALA A 153 -0.35 9.44 -25.29
CA ALA A 153 -1.50 9.73 -24.45
C ALA A 153 -2.50 8.58 -24.56
N SER A 154 -2.97 8.10 -23.44
CA SER A 154 -4.03 7.09 -23.26
C SER A 154 -4.18 6.09 -24.40
N GLY A 155 -3.61 4.98 -24.32
CA GLY A 155 -3.75 3.88 -25.27
C GLY A 155 -3.47 2.58 -24.56
N GLY A 156 -3.45 2.64 -23.24
CA GLY A 156 -3.25 1.45 -22.44
C GLY A 156 -4.48 0.55 -22.48
N ASP A 157 -4.27 -0.73 -22.26
CA ASP A 157 -5.29 -1.77 -22.28
C ASP A 157 -6.34 -1.61 -21.17
N THR A 158 -6.23 -0.57 -20.32
CA THR A 158 -7.15 -0.35 -19.19
C THR A 158 -7.62 1.11 -19.12
N GLU A 159 -8.86 1.31 -18.68
CA GLU A 159 -9.45 2.64 -18.40
C GLU A 159 -8.65 3.45 -17.36
N ARG A 160 -7.69 2.80 -16.66
CA ARG A 160 -6.84 3.43 -15.65
C ARG A 160 -5.62 4.12 -16.25
N ASP A 161 -5.19 3.74 -17.45
CA ASP A 161 -3.97 4.25 -18.03
C ASP A 161 -4.16 5.68 -18.54
N LEU A 162 -3.26 6.58 -18.14
CA LEU A 162 -3.29 7.99 -18.51
C LEU A 162 -2.33 8.31 -19.66
N ALA A 163 -1.08 7.84 -19.56
CA ALA A 163 -0.06 8.06 -20.56
C ALA A 163 1.11 7.11 -20.37
N THR A 164 1.84 6.83 -21.46
CA THR A 164 3.08 6.05 -21.45
C THR A 164 4.22 6.85 -22.07
N ALA A 165 5.30 7.04 -21.31
CA ALA A 165 6.53 7.68 -21.77
C ALA A 165 7.54 6.62 -22.18
N HIS A 166 7.93 6.57 -23.43
CA HIS A 166 8.98 5.70 -23.96
C HIS A 166 10.34 6.37 -23.82
N VAL A 167 11.31 5.62 -23.30
CA VAL A 167 12.62 6.14 -22.93
C VAL A 167 13.72 5.39 -23.68
N LEU A 168 14.63 6.14 -24.28
CA LEU A 168 15.85 5.63 -24.88
C LEU A 168 16.92 5.45 -23.78
N ASP A 169 17.45 4.23 -23.67
CA ASP A 169 18.65 3.96 -22.87
C ASP A 169 19.86 3.91 -23.80
N ARG A 170 20.72 4.93 -23.73
CA ARG A 170 21.92 5.03 -24.58
C ARG A 170 22.97 3.96 -24.31
N ASN A 171 22.88 3.28 -23.18
CA ASN A 171 23.76 2.18 -22.81
C ASN A 171 23.14 0.81 -23.12
N ALA A 172 21.94 0.77 -23.69
CA ALA A 172 21.29 -0.48 -24.05
C ALA A 172 22.02 -1.14 -25.24
N ALA A 173 22.14 -2.45 -25.20
CA ALA A 173 22.61 -3.22 -26.33
C ALA A 173 21.64 -3.10 -27.53
N PRO A 174 22.12 -3.20 -28.78
CA PRO A 174 21.25 -3.28 -29.94
C PRO A 174 20.23 -4.41 -29.76
N GLY A 175 18.96 -4.11 -29.95
CA GLY A 175 17.86 -5.07 -29.77
C GLY A 175 17.39 -5.24 -28.32
N ALA A 176 17.95 -4.52 -27.36
CA ALA A 176 17.43 -4.51 -25.99
C ALA A 176 15.99 -3.95 -25.95
N LEU A 177 15.23 -4.45 -24.99
CA LEU A 177 13.85 -3.98 -24.75
C LEU A 177 13.86 -2.50 -24.38
N ALA A 178 12.93 -1.73 -24.97
CA ALA A 178 12.77 -0.33 -24.65
C ALA A 178 12.24 -0.15 -23.23
N SER A 179 12.79 0.79 -22.49
CA SER A 179 12.27 1.17 -21.17
C SER A 179 11.11 2.14 -21.31
N PHE A 180 10.16 2.08 -20.39
CA PHE A 180 9.04 3.01 -20.34
C PHE A 180 8.68 3.42 -18.92
N ALA A 181 7.94 4.52 -18.79
CA ALA A 181 7.27 4.92 -17.57
C ALA A 181 5.78 5.13 -17.87
N LYS A 182 4.90 4.46 -17.12
CA LYS A 182 3.46 4.43 -17.35
C LYS A 182 2.74 5.09 -16.18
N ALA A 183 2.07 6.21 -16.46
CA ALA A 183 1.19 6.87 -15.51
C ALA A 183 -0.21 6.28 -15.61
N GLY A 184 -0.83 6.00 -14.46
CA GLY A 184 -2.17 5.47 -14.40
C GLY A 184 -2.90 5.91 -13.13
N ARG A 185 -4.24 5.90 -13.18
CA ARG A 185 -5.09 6.05 -12.00
C ARG A 185 -4.93 4.82 -11.09
N LEU A 186 -5.02 5.03 -9.80
CA LEU A 186 -4.96 3.92 -8.85
C LEU A 186 -6.25 3.09 -8.90
N SER A 187 -7.38 3.74 -9.16
CA SER A 187 -8.67 3.08 -9.31
C SER A 187 -9.49 3.70 -10.45
N THR A 188 -10.56 3.02 -10.86
CA THR A 188 -11.55 3.53 -11.83
C THR A 188 -12.68 4.31 -11.18
N PHE A 189 -12.61 4.54 -9.89
CA PHE A 189 -13.62 5.28 -9.14
C PHE A 189 -13.53 6.79 -9.45
N ASP A 190 -14.61 7.43 -9.85
CA ASP A 190 -14.60 8.81 -10.32
C ASP A 190 -14.13 9.83 -9.28
N GLY A 191 -14.35 9.57 -8.00
CA GLY A 191 -13.89 10.42 -6.89
C GLY A 191 -12.42 10.21 -6.52
N ASP A 192 -11.75 9.17 -7.04
CA ASP A 192 -10.35 8.87 -6.70
C ASP A 192 -9.38 9.51 -7.68
N ALA A 193 -8.79 10.60 -7.27
CA ALA A 193 -7.74 11.28 -8.02
C ALA A 193 -6.31 10.74 -7.73
N SER A 194 -6.20 9.58 -7.11
CA SER A 194 -4.91 8.94 -6.84
C SER A 194 -4.27 8.43 -8.11
N VAL A 195 -2.97 8.64 -8.24
CA VAL A 195 -2.18 8.21 -9.40
C VAL A 195 -0.95 7.42 -8.99
N ARG A 196 -0.48 6.58 -9.91
CA ARG A 196 0.78 5.86 -9.79
C ARG A 196 1.60 6.02 -11.06
N LEU A 197 2.91 5.94 -10.93
CA LEU A 197 3.84 5.86 -12.04
C LEU A 197 4.66 4.59 -11.90
N ARG A 198 4.51 3.68 -12.84
CA ARG A 198 5.25 2.42 -12.94
C ARG A 198 6.37 2.55 -13.97
N PHE A 199 7.44 1.81 -13.77
CA PHE A 199 8.54 1.69 -14.70
C PHE A 199 8.63 0.25 -15.19
N GLY A 200 8.85 0.07 -16.47
CA GLY A 200 8.91 -1.23 -17.12
C GLY A 200 9.77 -1.22 -18.37
N PHE A 201 9.78 -2.33 -19.07
CA PHE A 201 10.52 -2.54 -20.31
C PHE A 201 9.75 -3.49 -21.23
N GLY A 202 10.06 -3.47 -22.53
CA GLY A 202 9.40 -4.35 -23.48
C GLY A 202 8.10 -3.80 -24.06
N ARG A 203 7.22 -4.68 -24.48
CA ARG A 203 5.90 -4.34 -25.00
C ARG A 203 4.87 -4.50 -23.89
N GLU A 204 4.65 -3.47 -23.11
CA GLU A 204 3.48 -3.25 -22.23
C GLU A 204 2.93 -4.44 -21.40
N VAL A 205 3.65 -5.54 -21.31
CA VAL A 205 3.31 -6.65 -20.44
C VAL A 205 3.64 -6.23 -19.01
N ASP A 206 2.85 -6.59 -18.03
CA ASP A 206 3.19 -6.42 -16.63
C ASP A 206 4.50 -7.19 -16.37
N ASP A 207 5.61 -6.45 -16.34
CA ASP A 207 6.98 -6.96 -16.42
C ASP A 207 7.49 -7.63 -15.15
N ASP A 208 6.62 -7.77 -14.18
CA ASP A 208 6.96 -8.32 -12.88
C ASP A 208 7.34 -9.80 -12.94
N ASP A 209 6.89 -10.51 -13.99
CA ASP A 209 7.21 -11.93 -14.23
C ASP A 209 8.49 -12.16 -15.08
N SER A 210 9.16 -11.09 -15.53
CA SER A 210 10.33 -11.24 -16.36
C SER A 210 11.57 -11.62 -15.57
N ASP A 211 12.32 -12.60 -16.05
CA ASP A 211 13.64 -13.01 -15.53
C ASP A 211 14.80 -12.18 -16.12
N ASP A 212 14.54 -11.19 -16.98
CA ASP A 212 15.59 -10.39 -17.60
C ASP A 212 16.23 -9.40 -16.59
N ARG A 213 17.35 -9.84 -16.01
CA ARG A 213 18.14 -9.06 -15.05
C ARG A 213 18.61 -7.72 -15.58
N ASN A 214 18.94 -7.63 -16.86
CA ASN A 214 19.44 -6.38 -17.46
C ASN A 214 18.30 -5.38 -17.61
N ALA A 215 17.13 -5.86 -17.96
CA ALA A 215 15.93 -5.07 -18.05
C ALA A 215 15.52 -4.54 -16.67
N HIS A 216 15.50 -5.36 -15.63
CA HIS A 216 15.25 -4.91 -14.25
C HIS A 216 16.26 -3.84 -13.79
N ARG A 217 17.54 -4.01 -14.10
CA ARG A 217 18.56 -2.99 -13.79
C ARG A 217 18.32 -1.68 -14.54
N ALA A 218 17.95 -1.76 -15.82
CA ALA A 218 17.67 -0.57 -16.63
C ALA A 218 16.44 0.17 -16.08
N THR A 219 15.39 -0.55 -15.74
CA THR A 219 14.14 -0.02 -15.17
C THR A 219 14.38 0.65 -13.82
N THR A 220 15.10 0.00 -12.91
CA THR A 220 15.45 0.57 -11.60
C THR A 220 16.33 1.82 -11.78
N ALA A 221 17.30 1.78 -12.71
CA ALA A 221 18.13 2.95 -13.00
C ALA A 221 17.32 4.12 -13.62
N LEU A 222 16.34 3.82 -14.48
CA LEU A 222 15.41 4.83 -15.01
C LEU A 222 14.55 5.43 -13.91
N ALA A 223 13.97 4.60 -13.05
CA ALA A 223 13.18 5.05 -11.93
C ALA A 223 13.99 5.98 -11.01
N ARG A 224 15.24 5.63 -10.72
CA ARG A 224 16.17 6.45 -9.93
C ARG A 224 16.54 7.77 -10.63
N ALA A 225 16.61 7.78 -11.95
CA ALA A 225 16.82 9.02 -12.70
C ALA A 225 15.63 9.98 -12.61
N VAL A 226 14.41 9.44 -12.49
CA VAL A 226 13.18 10.21 -12.33
C VAL A 226 12.92 10.56 -10.86
N PHE A 227 13.16 9.63 -9.94
CA PHE A 227 12.99 9.78 -8.50
C PHE A 227 14.31 9.48 -7.78
N PRO A 228 15.20 10.46 -7.66
CA PRO A 228 16.47 10.29 -6.97
C PRO A 228 16.31 9.91 -5.49
N GLU A 229 15.12 10.16 -4.90
CA GLU A 229 14.74 9.75 -3.54
C GLU A 229 14.83 8.23 -3.31
N LEU A 230 14.83 7.41 -4.36
CA LEU A 230 15.08 5.97 -4.27
C LEU A 230 16.44 5.65 -3.63
N ALA A 231 17.39 6.60 -3.68
CA ALA A 231 18.68 6.50 -3.00
C ALA A 231 18.55 6.37 -1.47
N LEU A 232 17.49 6.91 -0.87
CA LEU A 232 17.20 6.77 0.57
C LEU A 232 17.17 5.31 1.03
N VAL A 233 16.72 4.41 0.15
CA VAL A 233 16.65 2.97 0.44
C VAL A 233 17.90 2.25 -0.08
N ASP A 234 18.27 2.50 -1.34
CA ASP A 234 19.31 1.71 -2.03
C ASP A 234 20.71 2.00 -1.49
N ASP A 235 20.98 3.24 -1.10
CA ASP A 235 22.31 3.68 -0.65
C ASP A 235 22.46 3.61 0.89
N ASP A 236 21.40 3.32 1.65
CA ASP A 236 21.47 3.09 3.09
C ASP A 236 22.00 1.68 3.38
N ALA A 237 23.33 1.59 3.54
CA ALA A 237 24.01 0.32 3.77
C ALA A 237 23.61 -0.36 5.10
N GLU A 238 23.17 0.40 6.09
CA GLU A 238 22.70 -0.14 7.37
C GLU A 238 21.32 -0.79 7.19
N PHE A 239 20.40 -0.09 6.54
CA PHE A 239 19.08 -0.61 6.23
C PHE A 239 19.15 -1.84 5.32
N GLN A 240 20.02 -1.81 4.31
CA GLN A 240 20.26 -2.97 3.44
C GLN A 240 20.77 -4.21 4.19
N ARG A 241 21.63 -4.02 5.20
CA ARG A 241 22.09 -5.12 6.06
C ARG A 241 20.98 -5.64 6.95
N GLU A 242 20.17 -4.75 7.51
CA GLU A 242 18.99 -5.12 8.32
C GLU A 242 17.99 -5.93 7.50
N LEU A 243 17.63 -5.47 6.28
CA LEU A 243 16.78 -6.23 5.36
C LEU A 243 17.35 -7.61 5.04
N ALA A 244 18.66 -7.71 4.81
CA ALA A 244 19.31 -8.97 4.54
C ALA A 244 19.26 -9.93 5.74
N GLN A 245 19.38 -9.43 6.97
CA GLN A 245 19.23 -10.22 8.19
C GLN A 245 17.79 -10.73 8.37
N ILE A 246 16.82 -9.89 8.10
CA ILE A 246 15.39 -10.22 8.18
C ILE A 246 15.02 -11.29 7.14
N ALA A 247 15.38 -11.06 5.89
CA ALA A 247 15.05 -11.96 4.79
C ALA A 247 15.93 -13.23 4.75
N GLY A 248 17.08 -13.23 5.43
CA GLY A 248 18.07 -14.33 5.38
C GLY A 248 18.93 -14.34 4.13
N LEU A 249 18.82 -13.34 3.26
CA LEU A 249 19.61 -13.16 2.03
C LEU A 249 19.64 -11.69 1.63
N PRO A 250 20.68 -11.24 0.90
CA PRO A 250 20.76 -9.89 0.38
C PRO A 250 19.62 -9.63 -0.62
N LEU A 251 18.85 -8.57 -0.39
CA LEU A 251 17.79 -8.10 -1.28
C LEU A 251 18.24 -6.85 -2.03
N GLY A 252 17.64 -6.60 -3.18
CA GLY A 252 17.79 -5.38 -3.96
C GLY A 252 16.42 -4.92 -4.46
N ALA A 253 16.30 -3.61 -4.66
CA ALA A 253 15.09 -3.01 -5.21
C ALA A 253 14.91 -3.37 -6.68
N ALA A 254 13.68 -3.70 -7.04
CA ALA A 254 13.21 -3.93 -8.39
C ALA A 254 11.84 -3.28 -8.57
N CYS A 255 11.41 -3.09 -9.81
CA CYS A 255 10.06 -2.63 -10.15
C CYS A 255 9.57 -1.45 -9.27
N PRO A 256 10.30 -0.32 -9.22
CA PRO A 256 9.88 0.81 -8.40
C PRO A 256 8.58 1.40 -8.94
N ILE A 257 7.69 1.78 -8.00
CA ILE A 257 6.43 2.47 -8.31
C ILE A 257 6.36 3.71 -7.43
N ALA A 258 6.02 4.85 -8.03
CA ALA A 258 5.70 6.07 -7.30
C ALA A 258 4.18 6.20 -7.17
N TYR A 259 3.72 6.58 -5.97
CA TYR A 259 2.31 6.74 -5.63
C TYR A 259 2.02 8.14 -5.12
N TRP A 260 0.90 8.69 -5.56
CA TRP A 260 0.29 9.91 -5.05
C TRP A 260 -1.15 9.61 -4.67
N ASN A 261 -1.35 9.20 -3.43
CA ASN A 261 -2.69 8.97 -2.91
C ASN A 261 -3.37 10.32 -2.62
N ARG A 262 -4.64 10.42 -2.93
CA ARG A 262 -5.47 11.59 -2.68
C ARG A 262 -6.53 11.27 -1.65
N PRO A 263 -7.07 12.27 -0.96
CA PRO A 263 -8.22 12.06 -0.08
C PRO A 263 -9.30 11.21 -0.77
N GLN A 264 -9.93 10.31 -0.03
CA GLN A 264 -10.90 9.32 -0.52
C GLN A 264 -10.33 8.27 -1.49
N GLY A 265 -9.04 8.31 -1.76
CA GLY A 265 -8.36 7.36 -2.62
C GLY A 265 -7.62 6.27 -1.87
N GLY A 266 -7.34 5.20 -2.60
CA GLY A 266 -6.60 4.07 -2.07
C GLY A 266 -6.85 2.78 -2.84
N ALA A 267 -6.43 1.66 -2.25
CA ALA A 267 -6.60 0.34 -2.81
C ALA A 267 -7.34 -0.57 -1.84
N LEU A 268 -8.29 -1.33 -2.36
CA LEU A 268 -8.96 -2.41 -1.64
C LEU A 268 -7.97 -3.53 -1.31
N PHE A 269 -8.37 -4.51 -0.50
CA PHE A 269 -7.52 -5.65 -0.19
C PHE A 269 -7.01 -6.34 -1.45
N HIS A 270 -5.70 -6.47 -1.52
CA HIS A 270 -4.95 -7.13 -2.58
C HIS A 270 -3.60 -7.60 -2.04
N HIS A 271 -2.84 -8.27 -2.85
CA HIS A 271 -1.44 -8.58 -2.62
C HIS A 271 -0.62 -8.27 -3.88
N ASP A 272 0.69 -8.09 -3.69
CA ASP A 272 1.66 -7.89 -4.77
C ASP A 272 2.45 -9.17 -5.06
N ALA A 273 1.89 -10.34 -4.71
CA ALA A 273 2.53 -11.62 -4.93
C ALA A 273 2.33 -12.11 -6.35
N PHE A 274 3.37 -12.72 -6.91
CA PHE A 274 3.33 -13.41 -8.21
C PHE A 274 3.30 -14.92 -8.02
N ALA A 275 2.68 -15.62 -8.96
CA ALA A 275 2.50 -17.08 -8.90
C ALA A 275 3.84 -17.84 -8.82
N ALA A 276 4.88 -17.31 -9.45
CA ALA A 276 6.21 -17.92 -9.52
C ALA A 276 7.17 -17.37 -8.45
N ALA A 277 6.74 -17.28 -7.20
CA ALA A 277 7.60 -16.83 -6.09
C ALA A 277 8.77 -17.78 -5.78
N GLU A 278 8.93 -18.86 -6.54
CA GLU A 278 10.01 -19.82 -6.35
C GLU A 278 11.36 -19.14 -6.59
N GLU A 279 12.43 -19.68 -6.67
CA GLU A 279 13.84 -19.25 -6.57
C GLU A 279 14.21 -17.84 -7.06
N ASN A 280 13.50 -17.24 -8.00
CA ASN A 280 13.84 -15.95 -8.65
C ASN A 280 12.83 -14.83 -8.41
N GLY A 281 11.73 -15.08 -7.71
CA GLY A 281 10.62 -14.15 -7.55
C GLY A 281 10.85 -13.03 -6.55
N GLN A 282 9.89 -12.13 -6.48
CA GLN A 282 9.81 -11.07 -5.50
C GLN A 282 9.63 -11.65 -4.10
N ARG A 283 10.42 -11.18 -3.15
CA ARG A 283 10.40 -11.62 -1.74
C ARG A 283 9.57 -10.72 -0.83
N GLY A 284 9.15 -9.61 -1.35
CA GLY A 284 8.33 -8.65 -0.65
C GLY A 284 8.25 -7.34 -1.39
N VAL A 285 7.46 -6.43 -0.84
CA VAL A 285 7.37 -5.04 -1.25
C VAL A 285 7.74 -4.17 -0.06
N LEU A 286 8.63 -3.23 -0.26
CA LEU A 286 8.94 -2.17 0.68
C LEU A 286 8.26 -0.89 0.21
N PHE A 287 7.35 -0.37 1.01
CA PHE A 287 6.72 0.92 0.77
C PHE A 287 7.30 1.95 1.74
N VAL A 288 7.70 3.11 1.22
CA VAL A 288 8.28 4.22 2.00
C VAL A 288 7.42 5.46 1.80
N GLN A 289 6.86 5.99 2.88
CA GLN A 289 6.10 7.23 2.89
C GLN A 289 7.06 8.42 2.93
N LEU A 290 7.01 9.29 1.93
CA LEU A 290 7.92 10.45 1.81
C LEU A 290 7.23 11.79 2.09
N ALA A 291 5.93 11.89 1.82
CA ALA A 291 5.12 13.07 2.17
C ALA A 291 3.67 12.66 2.45
N GLY A 292 3.01 13.36 3.37
CA GLY A 292 1.65 13.04 3.79
C GLY A 292 1.57 11.78 4.64
N ALA A 293 0.42 11.12 4.62
CA ALA A 293 0.16 9.90 5.38
C ALA A 293 -0.76 8.93 4.64
N THR A 294 -0.55 7.64 4.85
CA THR A 294 -1.43 6.57 4.38
C THR A 294 -1.79 5.65 5.55
N ALA A 295 -3.04 5.23 5.60
CA ALA A 295 -3.51 4.22 6.53
C ALA A 295 -3.53 2.85 5.84
N TRP A 296 -3.09 1.84 6.55
CA TRP A 296 -2.94 0.48 6.05
C TRP A 296 -3.67 -0.49 6.96
N LEU A 297 -4.38 -1.42 6.35
CA LEU A 297 -4.75 -2.68 6.97
C LEU A 297 -3.86 -3.73 6.33
N ALA A 298 -3.03 -4.42 7.11
CA ALA A 298 -2.05 -5.34 6.55
C ALA A 298 -1.83 -6.55 7.47
N LEU A 299 -1.94 -7.75 6.91
CA LEU A 299 -1.78 -9.00 7.64
C LEU A 299 -1.45 -10.14 6.65
N SER A 300 -0.92 -11.26 7.15
CA SER A 300 -0.67 -12.41 6.27
C SER A 300 -1.98 -13.04 5.79
N THR A 301 -1.94 -13.74 4.64
CA THR A 301 -3.10 -14.46 4.08
C THR A 301 -3.75 -15.36 5.13
N LEU A 302 -2.95 -16.12 5.89
CA LEU A 302 -3.46 -17.01 6.93
C LEU A 302 -4.08 -16.25 8.10
N GLN A 303 -3.51 -15.12 8.50
CA GLN A 303 -4.12 -14.27 9.52
C GLN A 303 -5.46 -13.72 9.04
N LEU A 304 -5.52 -13.19 7.79
CA LEU A 304 -6.78 -12.69 7.24
C LEU A 304 -7.85 -13.79 7.21
N ALA A 305 -7.50 -15.01 6.77
CA ALA A 305 -8.42 -16.13 6.78
C ALA A 305 -9.00 -16.41 8.19
N LYS A 306 -8.16 -16.40 9.23
CA LYS A 306 -8.62 -16.56 10.62
C LYS A 306 -9.54 -15.42 11.04
N ARG A 307 -9.22 -14.18 10.68
CA ARG A 307 -10.06 -13.01 11.01
C ARG A 307 -11.42 -13.05 10.33
N VAL A 308 -11.48 -13.59 9.11
CA VAL A 308 -12.75 -13.82 8.41
C VAL A 308 -13.68 -14.75 9.22
N PHE A 309 -13.16 -15.86 9.76
CA PHE A 309 -13.96 -16.74 10.64
C PHE A 309 -14.40 -16.03 11.90
N GLU A 310 -13.46 -15.41 12.62
CA GLU A 310 -13.77 -14.70 13.87
C GLU A 310 -14.80 -13.60 13.68
N PHE A 311 -14.74 -12.87 12.56
CA PHE A 311 -15.75 -11.88 12.21
C PHE A 311 -17.10 -12.52 11.89
N ALA A 312 -17.11 -13.59 11.09
CA ALA A 312 -18.35 -14.29 10.74
C ALA A 312 -19.09 -14.85 11.97
N GLU A 313 -18.36 -15.34 12.98
CA GLU A 313 -18.95 -15.79 14.24
C GLU A 313 -19.67 -14.66 15.00
N GLN A 314 -19.17 -13.41 14.88
CA GLN A 314 -19.76 -12.24 15.53
C GLN A 314 -20.99 -11.69 14.79
N LEU A 315 -21.23 -12.09 13.53
CA LEU A 315 -22.35 -11.59 12.74
C LEU A 315 -23.74 -12.10 13.22
N THR A 316 -23.77 -13.06 14.14
CA THR A 316 -25.03 -13.52 14.78
C THR A 316 -25.79 -12.34 15.38
N ASP A 317 -25.08 -11.34 15.90
CA ASP A 317 -25.65 -10.17 16.55
C ASP A 317 -25.79 -8.96 15.60
N ALA A 318 -25.43 -9.13 14.32
CA ALA A 318 -25.47 -8.08 13.32
C ALA A 318 -26.16 -8.55 12.02
N PRO A 319 -27.49 -8.86 12.06
CA PRO A 319 -28.21 -9.46 10.93
C PRO A 319 -28.21 -8.56 9.67
N TRP A 320 -28.11 -7.27 9.82
CA TRP A 320 -28.03 -6.33 8.69
C TRP A 320 -26.74 -6.52 7.87
N ILE A 321 -25.58 -6.84 8.50
CA ILE A 321 -24.34 -7.16 7.77
C ILE A 321 -24.51 -8.48 7.02
N VAL A 322 -25.20 -9.46 7.63
CA VAL A 322 -25.51 -10.73 6.97
C VAL A 322 -26.34 -10.50 5.71
N GLU A 323 -27.34 -9.63 5.79
CA GLU A 323 -28.18 -9.26 4.63
C GLU A 323 -27.37 -8.55 3.53
N GLU A 324 -26.45 -7.65 3.89
CA GLU A 324 -25.55 -6.97 2.94
C GLU A 324 -24.57 -7.92 2.26
N LEU A 325 -24.06 -8.92 2.98
CA LEU A 325 -23.09 -9.89 2.47
C LEU A 325 -23.73 -11.05 1.70
N ALA A 326 -25.00 -11.34 1.93
CA ALA A 326 -25.70 -12.49 1.33
C ALA A 326 -25.57 -12.55 -0.21
N PRO A 327 -25.74 -11.45 -0.98
CA PRO A 327 -25.63 -11.51 -2.44
C PRO A 327 -24.24 -11.92 -2.97
N SER A 328 -23.18 -11.76 -2.17
CA SER A 328 -21.81 -12.08 -2.58
C SER A 328 -21.47 -13.56 -2.46
N GLY A 329 -22.23 -14.33 -1.66
CA GLY A 329 -21.89 -15.71 -1.30
C GLY A 329 -20.68 -15.81 -0.36
N ALA A 330 -20.24 -14.71 0.26
CA ALA A 330 -19.09 -14.70 1.16
C ALA A 330 -19.32 -15.59 2.38
N LEU A 331 -20.48 -15.50 2.99
CA LEU A 331 -20.83 -16.30 4.18
C LEU A 331 -20.98 -17.79 3.85
N ASP A 332 -21.45 -18.12 2.65
CA ASP A 332 -21.51 -19.52 2.17
C ASP A 332 -20.10 -20.09 1.99
N ALA A 333 -19.15 -19.28 1.50
CA ALA A 333 -17.75 -19.68 1.38
C ALA A 333 -17.13 -19.95 2.76
N VAL A 334 -17.41 -19.09 3.73
CA VAL A 334 -16.94 -19.26 5.12
C VAL A 334 -17.54 -20.53 5.74
N ALA A 335 -18.85 -20.72 5.58
CA ALA A 335 -19.55 -21.93 6.09
C ALA A 335 -19.00 -23.21 5.45
N ALA A 336 -18.78 -23.22 4.14
CA ALA A 336 -18.23 -24.36 3.43
C ALA A 336 -16.79 -24.73 3.86
N ALA A 337 -16.01 -23.76 4.30
CA ALA A 337 -14.65 -23.97 4.82
C ALA A 337 -14.64 -24.65 6.21
N ASN A 338 -15.78 -24.74 6.89
CA ASN A 338 -15.97 -25.50 8.12
C ASN A 338 -14.92 -25.26 9.21
N GLY A 339 -14.55 -23.99 9.44
CA GLY A 339 -13.56 -23.59 10.45
C GLY A 339 -12.09 -23.80 10.03
N ASP A 340 -11.81 -24.33 8.85
CA ASP A 340 -10.45 -24.47 8.33
C ASP A 340 -9.97 -23.19 7.63
N PRO A 341 -9.08 -22.39 8.23
CA PRO A 341 -8.59 -21.17 7.58
C PRO A 341 -7.79 -21.44 6.30
N PHE A 342 -7.21 -22.63 6.14
CA PHE A 342 -6.47 -22.97 4.92
C PHE A 342 -7.41 -23.13 3.72
N ALA A 343 -8.66 -23.51 3.93
CA ALA A 343 -9.65 -23.59 2.87
C ALA A 343 -10.01 -22.20 2.29
N LEU A 344 -9.85 -21.11 3.07
CA LEU A 344 -10.08 -19.74 2.60
C LEU A 344 -8.87 -19.10 1.91
N VAL A 345 -7.68 -19.68 2.07
CA VAL A 345 -6.44 -19.10 1.48
C VAL A 345 -6.55 -18.96 -0.03
N ASP A 346 -7.13 -19.96 -0.70
CA ASP A 346 -7.28 -19.95 -2.16
C ASP A 346 -8.29 -18.88 -2.63
N GLU A 347 -9.36 -18.67 -1.87
CA GLU A 347 -10.34 -17.59 -2.13
C GLU A 347 -9.72 -16.20 -1.90
N LEU A 348 -8.80 -16.08 -0.96
CA LEU A 348 -8.08 -14.82 -0.65
C LEU A 348 -6.94 -14.53 -1.62
N GLY A 349 -6.54 -15.49 -2.46
CA GLY A 349 -5.54 -15.28 -3.50
C GLY A 349 -5.95 -14.25 -4.57
N ALA A 350 -7.25 -13.97 -4.70
CA ALA A 350 -7.78 -12.90 -5.56
C ALA A 350 -8.92 -12.15 -4.86
N PRO A 351 -8.66 -11.44 -3.76
CA PRO A 351 -9.72 -10.91 -2.89
C PRO A 351 -10.64 -9.90 -3.59
N GLY A 352 -10.18 -9.25 -4.66
CA GLY A 352 -11.00 -8.33 -5.47
C GLY A 352 -11.96 -9.02 -6.43
N GLN A 353 -11.79 -10.31 -6.70
CA GLN A 353 -12.57 -11.09 -7.65
C GLN A 353 -13.30 -12.28 -7.01
N GLY A 354 -12.84 -12.73 -5.84
CA GLY A 354 -13.42 -13.84 -5.11
C GLY A 354 -14.67 -13.47 -4.32
N ARG A 355 -15.41 -14.49 -3.87
CA ARG A 355 -16.62 -14.33 -3.04
C ARG A 355 -16.35 -13.57 -1.75
N LEU A 356 -15.17 -13.76 -1.14
CA LEU A 356 -14.76 -13.08 0.09
C LEU A 356 -14.46 -11.59 -0.11
N GLY A 357 -14.37 -11.10 -1.36
CA GLY A 357 -14.07 -9.71 -1.65
C GLY A 357 -15.04 -8.72 -1.00
N ALA A 358 -16.33 -9.03 -0.99
CA ALA A 358 -17.34 -8.19 -0.35
C ALA A 358 -17.14 -8.14 1.18
N LEU A 359 -16.80 -9.26 1.82
CA LEU A 359 -16.58 -9.33 3.25
C LEU A 359 -15.29 -8.61 3.66
N VAL A 360 -14.14 -8.98 3.07
CA VAL A 360 -12.84 -8.39 3.48
C VAL A 360 -12.73 -6.90 3.14
N ASN A 361 -13.53 -6.44 2.18
CA ASN A 361 -13.65 -5.04 1.83
C ASN A 361 -14.91 -4.38 2.42
N HIS A 362 -15.63 -5.06 3.31
CA HIS A 362 -16.80 -4.48 3.98
C HIS A 362 -16.33 -3.39 4.94
N GLY A 363 -16.55 -2.17 4.57
CA GLY A 363 -16.35 -1.03 5.46
C GLY A 363 -17.73 -0.52 5.89
N PRO A 364 -17.89 -0.09 7.13
CA PRO A 364 -16.82 0.02 8.12
C PRO A 364 -16.60 -1.24 8.96
N ALA A 365 -17.54 -2.19 8.98
CA ALA A 365 -17.56 -3.25 9.99
C ALA A 365 -16.29 -4.11 10.02
N PHE A 366 -15.91 -4.73 8.91
CA PHE A 366 -14.70 -5.57 8.88
C PHE A 366 -13.42 -4.75 9.02
N THR A 367 -13.40 -3.53 8.47
CA THR A 367 -12.27 -2.61 8.61
C THR A 367 -12.03 -2.25 10.08
N SER A 368 -13.10 -1.90 10.80
CA SER A 368 -13.03 -1.59 12.24
C SER A 368 -12.59 -2.81 13.05
N PHE A 369 -13.14 -3.97 12.73
CA PHE A 369 -12.75 -5.23 13.36
C PHE A 369 -11.24 -5.51 13.25
N LEU A 370 -10.66 -5.33 12.06
CA LEU A 370 -9.22 -5.51 11.86
C LEU A 370 -8.39 -4.44 12.58
N ALA A 371 -8.84 -3.20 12.59
CA ALA A 371 -8.16 -2.10 13.26
C ALA A 371 -8.10 -2.33 14.78
N ASP A 372 -9.20 -2.73 15.38
CA ASP A 372 -9.26 -3.03 16.82
C ASP A 372 -8.35 -4.21 17.22
N LEU A 373 -8.14 -5.16 16.31
CA LEU A 373 -7.21 -6.26 16.51
C LEU A 373 -5.74 -5.89 16.23
N GLY A 374 -5.45 -4.60 15.99
CA GLY A 374 -4.09 -4.11 15.79
C GLY A 374 -3.51 -4.40 14.40
N HIS A 375 -4.36 -4.70 13.40
CA HIS A 375 -3.91 -4.89 12.02
C HIS A 375 -3.89 -3.60 11.19
N ALA A 376 -4.21 -2.46 11.80
CA ALA A 376 -4.15 -1.16 11.16
C ALA A 376 -2.91 -0.39 11.59
N VAL A 377 -2.35 0.38 10.66
CA VAL A 377 -1.22 1.27 10.89
C VAL A 377 -1.33 2.51 10.02
N VAL A 378 -0.96 3.67 10.55
CA VAL A 378 -0.80 4.90 9.75
C VAL A 378 0.68 5.15 9.54
N LEU A 379 1.09 5.21 8.28
CA LEU A 379 2.44 5.60 7.90
C LEU A 379 2.48 7.10 7.64
N ARG A 380 3.45 7.77 8.25
CA ARG A 380 3.77 9.18 8.04
C ARG A 380 5.08 9.33 7.28
N ALA A 381 5.38 10.54 6.85
CA ALA A 381 6.63 10.83 6.18
C ALA A 381 7.85 10.35 6.99
N GLY A 382 8.67 9.51 6.37
CA GLY A 382 9.81 8.83 6.99
C GLY A 382 9.54 7.41 7.49
N ASP A 383 8.29 6.96 7.55
CA ASP A 383 7.93 5.59 7.87
C ASP A 383 8.05 4.67 6.66
N ALA A 384 8.23 3.37 6.94
CA ALA A 384 8.19 2.34 5.92
C ALA A 384 7.45 1.09 6.39
N ILE A 385 6.86 0.35 5.45
CA ILE A 385 6.28 -0.97 5.68
C ILE A 385 6.87 -1.98 4.71
N LEU A 386 7.26 -3.13 5.23
CA LEU A 386 7.63 -4.30 4.44
C LEU A 386 6.47 -5.28 4.43
N LEU A 387 6.06 -5.66 3.25
CA LEU A 387 5.04 -6.64 2.95
C LEU A 387 5.73 -7.89 2.40
N PRO A 388 5.98 -8.92 3.22
CA PRO A 388 6.66 -10.13 2.76
C PRO A 388 5.81 -10.90 1.75
N ASN A 389 6.50 -11.60 0.84
CA ASN A 389 5.88 -12.39 -0.20
C ASN A 389 6.65 -13.71 -0.42
N HIS A 390 5.98 -14.83 -0.24
CA HIS A 390 6.48 -16.18 -0.44
C HIS A 390 5.55 -16.97 -1.39
N GLY A 391 4.92 -16.29 -2.33
CA GLY A 391 3.86 -16.78 -3.19
C GLY A 391 2.47 -16.39 -2.67
N TRP A 392 1.47 -16.49 -3.53
CA TRP A 392 0.13 -15.97 -3.26
C TRP A 392 -0.57 -16.61 -2.04
N ARG A 393 -0.21 -17.82 -1.63
CA ARG A 393 -0.72 -18.47 -0.41
C ARG A 393 -0.04 -17.99 0.87
N ALA A 394 1.14 -17.41 0.75
CA ALA A 394 1.95 -16.97 1.89
C ALA A 394 2.48 -15.56 1.62
N THR A 395 1.58 -14.60 1.57
CA THR A 395 1.89 -13.20 1.29
C THR A 395 1.19 -12.27 2.29
N ALA A 396 1.65 -11.03 2.38
CA ALA A 396 0.96 -9.99 3.10
C ALA A 396 -0.15 -9.40 2.22
N LEU A 397 -1.40 -9.64 2.60
CA LEU A 397 -2.57 -8.95 2.05
C LEU A 397 -2.71 -7.59 2.71
N HIS A 398 -3.07 -6.59 1.91
CA HIS A 398 -3.19 -5.23 2.43
C HIS A 398 -4.25 -4.40 1.69
N SER A 399 -4.78 -3.42 2.40
CA SER A 399 -5.64 -2.36 1.89
C SER A 399 -5.06 -1.03 2.32
N VAL A 400 -5.04 -0.04 1.44
CA VAL A 400 -4.38 1.26 1.65
C VAL A 400 -5.38 2.39 1.43
N PHE A 401 -5.30 3.42 2.27
CA PHE A 401 -6.14 4.61 2.19
C PHE A 401 -5.30 5.87 2.38
N CYS A 402 -5.66 6.94 1.70
CA CYS A 402 -5.10 8.24 2.00
C CYS A 402 -5.57 8.68 3.39
N ALA A 403 -4.62 9.04 4.25
CA ALA A 403 -4.86 9.48 5.62
C ALA A 403 -4.46 10.94 5.84
N SER A 404 -4.23 11.70 4.79
CA SER A 404 -3.88 13.12 4.85
C SER A 404 -4.80 13.94 3.95
N SER A 405 -5.14 15.14 4.39
CA SER A 405 -5.84 16.14 3.58
C SER A 405 -4.91 16.88 2.59
N GLY A 406 -3.60 16.77 2.80
CA GLY A 406 -2.57 17.44 2.01
C GLY A 406 -1.89 16.51 0.99
N PRO A 407 -0.85 17.02 0.33
CA PRO A 407 -0.08 16.25 -0.64
C PRO A 407 0.48 14.96 -0.04
N ASN A 408 0.39 13.88 -0.81
CA ASN A 408 0.89 12.57 -0.43
C ASN A 408 1.82 12.06 -1.51
N PHE A 409 2.96 11.51 -1.12
CA PHE A 409 3.90 10.89 -2.03
C PHE A 409 4.63 9.74 -1.35
N ALA A 410 4.71 8.63 -2.03
CA ALA A 410 5.38 7.44 -1.54
C ALA A 410 6.06 6.66 -2.68
N LEU A 411 7.04 5.87 -2.32
CA LEU A 411 7.73 4.94 -3.22
C LEU A 411 7.50 3.50 -2.75
N SER A 412 7.17 2.63 -3.67
CA SER A 412 7.08 1.18 -3.48
C SER A 412 8.19 0.50 -4.26
N LEU A 413 8.83 -0.47 -3.67
CA LEU A 413 9.99 -1.18 -4.19
C LEU A 413 9.74 -2.68 -4.08
N GLY A 414 9.62 -3.37 -5.19
CA GLY A 414 9.71 -4.83 -5.18
C GLY A 414 11.08 -5.27 -4.70
N LEU A 415 11.14 -6.22 -3.80
CA LEU A 415 12.39 -6.75 -3.27
C LEU A 415 12.68 -8.12 -3.85
N ARG A 416 13.83 -8.24 -4.53
CA ARG A 416 14.30 -9.50 -5.11
C ARG A 416 15.69 -9.85 -4.58
N PRO A 417 16.10 -11.14 -4.62
CA PRO A 417 17.49 -11.52 -4.33
C PRO A 417 18.47 -10.65 -5.11
N ARG A 418 19.43 -10.03 -4.43
CA ARG A 418 20.37 -9.06 -5.06
C ARG A 418 21.14 -9.67 -6.24
N ALA A 419 21.39 -10.97 -6.21
CA ALA A 419 22.01 -11.68 -7.33
C ALA A 419 21.19 -11.58 -8.62
N LEU A 420 19.87 -11.36 -8.53
CA LEU A 420 18.95 -11.26 -9.65
C LEU A 420 18.78 -9.85 -10.18
N VAL A 421 18.83 -8.84 -9.30
CA VAL A 421 18.71 -7.41 -9.67
C VAL A 421 20.07 -6.73 -9.86
N GLY A 422 21.12 -7.37 -9.41
CA GLY A 422 22.52 -7.12 -9.66
C GLY A 422 23.06 -5.71 -9.49
N GLY A 423 23.68 -5.49 -8.36
CA GLY A 423 24.76 -4.57 -8.18
C GLY A 423 25.97 -5.37 -7.75
N GLY A 424 26.75 -5.84 -8.69
CA GLY A 424 28.10 -6.32 -8.38
C GLY A 424 28.84 -5.13 -7.78
N ALA A 425 29.16 -5.21 -6.46
CA ALA A 425 30.17 -4.35 -5.91
C ALA A 425 31.39 -4.51 -6.82
N ARG A 426 31.79 -3.47 -7.54
CA ARG A 426 33.12 -3.40 -8.10
C ARG A 426 34.05 -3.44 -6.88
N ARG A 427 34.80 -4.53 -6.78
CA ARG A 427 35.96 -4.64 -5.89
C ARG A 427 36.95 -3.54 -6.20
#